data_9a66fc8c84a4c830f9db016ea9d216b1
#
_entry.id   9a66fc8c84a4c830f9db016ea9d216b1
#
_cell.length_a   1.000
_cell.length_b   1.000
_cell.length_c   1.000
_cell.angle_alpha   90.00
_cell.angle_beta   90.00
_cell.angle_gamma   90.00
#
_symmetry.space_group_name_H-M   'P 1'
#
loop_
_entity.id
_entity.type
_entity.pdbx_description
1 polymer ?
#
loop_
_entity_poly.entity_id
_entity_poly.type
_entity_poly.pdbx_seq_one_letter_code
_entity_poly.pdbx_strand_id
1 'polypeptide(L)'
;MKDGVARAPVAALPMYGLPELQDAQHQVWIGMRKALRAYGLQAPDRLSSGRARMDLWTDPALVLGQTCGLPYALSLTEQVELIGTPDYRLEGCPPGYYQSVILVRLEHRATSLPDLVGARFAVNERSSQSGYAALVMALQPLAGRADFRVSFSFTGSHAQSLQSVMNGTTDAVCMDAITWRLARRYQGADRELRPIAATVP
;
A
#
# COMPACT_ATOMS: atom_id res chain seq x y z
N MET A 1 9.67 38.78 17.79
CA MET A 1 10.29 37.44 17.59
C MET A 1 9.32 36.45 18.22
N LYS A 2 8.66 35.63 17.41
CA LYS A 2 7.79 34.57 17.94
C LYS A 2 8.71 33.41 18.34
N ASP A 3 8.75 33.10 19.61
CA ASP A 3 9.46 31.94 20.15
C ASP A 3 8.93 30.69 19.45
N GLY A 4 9.67 30.21 18.47
CA GLY A 4 9.37 28.97 17.79
C GLY A 4 9.65 27.81 18.75
N VAL A 5 8.64 27.33 19.46
CA VAL A 5 8.71 26.06 20.17
C VAL A 5 9.15 25.02 19.15
N ALA A 6 10.36 24.49 19.28
CA ALA A 6 10.86 23.44 18.40
C ALA A 6 9.87 22.26 18.46
N ARG A 7 9.24 21.95 17.33
CA ARG A 7 8.30 20.81 17.25
C ARG A 7 9.07 19.52 17.47
N ALA A 8 8.47 18.61 18.23
CA ALA A 8 9.05 17.28 18.41
C ALA A 8 9.17 16.57 17.05
N PRO A 9 10.30 15.92 16.74
CA PRO A 9 10.50 15.24 15.47
C PRO A 9 9.48 14.10 15.29
N VAL A 10 9.02 13.93 14.05
CA VAL A 10 8.02 12.93 13.63
C VAL A 10 8.69 11.92 12.71
N ALA A 11 8.42 10.64 12.92
CA ALA A 11 8.75 9.57 11.99
C ALA A 11 7.60 8.59 11.91
N ALA A 12 7.29 8.09 10.71
CA ALA A 12 6.15 7.19 10.49
C ALA A 12 6.43 6.16 9.39
N LEU A 13 6.08 4.91 9.65
CA LEU A 13 6.09 3.81 8.68
C LEU A 13 4.65 3.26 8.53
N PRO A 14 3.71 4.04 7.95
CA PRO A 14 2.28 3.71 7.98
C PRO A 14 1.86 2.63 6.96
N MET A 15 2.79 2.14 6.15
CA MET A 15 2.53 1.04 5.23
C MET A 15 2.73 -0.29 5.98
N TYR A 16 1.92 -1.29 5.63
CA TYR A 16 2.01 -2.64 6.21
C TYR A 16 1.84 -2.71 7.74
N GLY A 17 0.92 -1.89 8.29
CA GLY A 17 0.67 -1.78 9.73
C GLY A 17 -0.15 -2.94 10.31
N LEU A 18 0.22 -4.20 10.05
CA LEU A 18 -0.40 -5.37 10.68
C LEU A 18 0.05 -5.48 12.14
N PRO A 19 -0.84 -5.88 13.07
CA PRO A 19 -0.48 -6.12 14.46
C PRO A 19 0.73 -7.05 14.62
N GLU A 20 0.81 -8.09 13.80
CA GLU A 20 1.86 -9.11 13.79
C GLU A 20 3.23 -8.54 13.35
N LEU A 21 3.26 -7.36 12.75
CA LEU A 21 4.48 -6.72 12.28
C LEU A 21 4.98 -5.61 13.20
N GLN A 22 4.28 -5.29 14.28
CA GLN A 22 4.64 -4.16 15.15
C GLN A 22 6.06 -4.27 15.70
N ASP A 23 6.45 -5.45 16.18
CA ASP A 23 7.81 -5.68 16.68
C ASP A 23 8.86 -5.57 15.57
N ALA A 24 8.57 -6.11 14.38
CA ALA A 24 9.47 -6.02 13.24
C ALA A 24 9.63 -4.55 12.77
N GLN A 25 8.55 -3.79 12.70
CA GLN A 25 8.60 -2.35 12.38
C GLN A 25 9.38 -1.58 13.45
N HIS A 26 9.21 -1.93 14.72
CA HIS A 26 9.96 -1.31 15.80
C HIS A 26 11.47 -1.58 15.68
N GLN A 27 11.88 -2.80 15.39
CA GLN A 27 13.28 -3.15 15.15
C GLN A 27 13.87 -2.40 13.94
N VAL A 28 13.14 -2.33 12.84
CA VAL A 28 13.53 -1.54 11.66
C VAL A 28 13.72 -0.07 12.05
N TRP A 29 12.77 0.51 12.81
CA TRP A 29 12.87 1.88 13.28
C TRP A 29 14.09 2.11 14.19
N ILE A 30 14.40 1.21 15.12
CA ILE A 30 15.58 1.30 15.98
C ILE A 30 16.84 1.43 15.11
N GLY A 31 16.99 0.61 14.08
CA GLY A 31 18.12 0.65 13.15
C GLY A 31 18.22 1.98 12.40
N MET A 32 17.10 2.43 11.81
CA MET A 32 17.01 3.71 11.08
C MET A 32 17.29 4.89 12.00
N ARG A 33 16.68 4.92 13.18
CA ARG A 33 16.90 5.96 14.19
C ARG A 33 18.37 6.07 14.61
N LYS A 34 19.03 4.94 14.83
CA LYS A 34 20.45 4.90 15.16
C LYS A 34 21.30 5.54 14.05
N ALA A 35 21.02 5.21 12.81
CA ALA A 35 21.71 5.79 11.66
C ALA A 35 21.45 7.31 11.56
N LEU A 36 20.19 7.75 11.61
CA LEU A 36 19.84 9.17 11.58
C LEU A 36 20.56 9.98 12.66
N ARG A 37 20.57 9.48 13.90
CA ARG A 37 21.25 10.13 15.03
C ARG A 37 22.77 10.17 14.88
N ALA A 38 23.38 9.16 14.26
CA ALA A 38 24.81 9.14 13.97
C ALA A 38 25.22 10.24 12.97
N TYR A 39 24.28 10.67 12.11
CA TYR A 39 24.45 11.82 11.19
C TYR A 39 23.96 13.15 11.81
N GLY A 40 23.71 13.20 13.12
CA GLY A 40 23.32 14.44 13.82
C GLY A 40 21.84 14.83 13.67
N LEU A 41 21.01 13.99 13.03
CA LEU A 41 19.60 14.28 12.88
C LEU A 41 18.82 13.93 14.16
N GLN A 42 17.90 14.80 14.56
CA GLN A 42 16.99 14.49 15.65
C GLN A 42 15.93 13.50 15.15
N ALA A 43 15.88 12.33 15.74
CA ALA A 43 14.90 11.30 15.41
C ALA A 43 14.13 10.89 16.68
N PRO A 44 12.78 10.73 16.60
CA PRO A 44 11.95 10.41 17.76
C PRO A 44 12.24 8.99 18.27
N ASP A 45 11.96 8.74 19.54
CA ASP A 45 12.16 7.40 20.11
C ASP A 45 11.19 6.36 19.57
N ARG A 46 9.98 6.79 19.18
CA ARG A 46 8.93 5.93 18.68
C ARG A 46 8.37 6.47 17.35
N LEU A 47 7.86 5.56 16.54
CA LEU A 47 7.09 5.91 15.35
C LEU A 47 5.75 6.55 15.76
N SER A 48 5.34 7.56 15.02
CA SER A 48 4.02 8.17 15.14
C SER A 48 2.96 7.24 14.55
N SER A 49 1.82 7.13 15.22
CA SER A 49 0.67 6.31 14.81
C SER A 49 -0.64 7.04 15.06
N GLY A 50 -1.75 6.53 14.52
CA GLY A 50 -3.10 7.05 14.79
C GLY A 50 -3.46 8.38 14.11
N ARG A 51 -2.57 8.96 13.29
CA ARG A 51 -2.83 10.15 12.49
C ARG A 51 -3.18 9.77 11.05
N ALA A 52 -3.91 10.63 10.34
CA ALA A 52 -4.11 10.48 8.91
C ALA A 52 -2.76 10.52 8.17
N ARG A 53 -2.62 9.69 7.12
CA ARG A 53 -1.35 9.55 6.40
C ARG A 53 -0.83 10.87 5.82
N MET A 54 -1.73 11.66 5.21
CA MET A 54 -1.33 12.98 4.67
C MET A 54 -0.85 13.93 5.76
N ASP A 55 -1.48 13.94 6.93
CA ASP A 55 -1.05 14.77 8.07
C ASP A 55 0.33 14.37 8.61
N LEU A 56 0.69 13.09 8.48
CA LEU A 56 2.04 12.61 8.82
C LEU A 56 3.07 13.03 7.78
N TRP A 57 2.74 12.85 6.49
CA TRP A 57 3.67 13.10 5.39
C TRP A 57 3.95 14.58 5.15
N THR A 58 2.99 15.47 5.49
CA THR A 58 3.12 16.93 5.35
C THR A 58 3.48 17.62 6.66
N ASP A 59 3.77 16.88 7.72
CA ASP A 59 4.17 17.48 9.01
C ASP A 59 5.52 18.17 8.87
N PRO A 60 5.64 19.47 9.20
CA PRO A 60 6.91 20.20 9.12
C PRO A 60 8.03 19.64 10.00
N ALA A 61 7.68 18.80 10.99
CA ALA A 61 8.64 18.10 11.85
C ALA A 61 8.95 16.67 11.36
N LEU A 62 8.51 16.28 10.17
CA LEU A 62 8.78 14.97 9.60
C LEU A 62 10.28 14.79 9.34
N VAL A 63 10.87 13.79 9.99
CA VAL A 63 12.27 13.37 9.78
C VAL A 63 12.36 12.21 8.81
N LEU A 64 11.44 11.26 8.92
CA LEU A 64 11.36 10.10 8.03
C LEU A 64 9.91 9.63 7.90
N GLY A 65 9.46 9.44 6.67
CA GLY A 65 8.15 8.89 6.36
C GLY A 65 8.22 7.83 5.28
N GLN A 66 7.42 6.76 5.43
CA GLN A 66 7.17 5.81 4.35
C GLN A 66 5.86 6.19 3.65
N THR A 67 5.89 6.34 2.33
CA THR A 67 4.71 6.68 1.53
C THR A 67 4.50 5.74 0.36
N CYS A 68 3.30 5.77 -0.22
CA CYS A 68 2.98 5.13 -1.48
C CYS A 68 3.44 6.00 -2.67
N GLY A 69 3.77 5.40 -3.82
CA GLY A 69 4.30 6.11 -4.98
C GLY A 69 3.36 7.18 -5.54
N LEU A 70 2.04 6.90 -5.63
CA LEU A 70 1.08 7.86 -6.19
C LEU A 70 0.90 9.12 -5.32
N PRO A 71 0.67 9.05 -4.00
CA PRO A 71 0.67 10.24 -3.15
C PRO A 71 1.98 11.02 -3.21
N TYR A 72 3.12 10.32 -3.28
CA TYR A 72 4.41 11.00 -3.47
C TYR A 72 4.41 11.80 -4.76
N ALA A 73 4.13 11.17 -5.90
CA ALA A 73 4.17 11.81 -7.22
C ALA A 73 3.18 12.97 -7.39
N LEU A 74 2.00 12.88 -6.79
CA LEU A 74 0.94 13.87 -6.96
C LEU A 74 1.00 15.03 -5.96
N SER A 75 1.56 14.82 -4.77
CA SER A 75 1.36 15.77 -3.67
C SER A 75 2.60 16.04 -2.81
N LEU A 76 3.61 15.19 -2.83
CA LEU A 76 4.70 15.27 -1.85
C LEU A 76 6.06 15.64 -2.46
N THR A 77 6.23 15.58 -3.78
CA THR A 77 7.51 15.81 -4.47
C THR A 77 8.17 17.15 -4.15
N GLU A 78 7.36 18.19 -3.88
CA GLU A 78 7.87 19.51 -3.51
C GLU A 78 7.95 19.74 -1.98
N GLN A 79 7.50 18.77 -1.19
CA GLN A 79 7.41 18.92 0.26
C GLN A 79 8.37 18.02 1.02
N VAL A 80 8.80 16.91 0.42
CA VAL A 80 9.71 15.94 1.03
C VAL A 80 10.76 15.47 0.03
N GLU A 81 11.91 15.06 0.54
CA GLU A 81 12.98 14.47 -0.26
C GLU A 81 12.83 12.95 -0.32
N LEU A 82 12.90 12.35 -1.52
CA LEU A 82 12.93 10.91 -1.71
C LEU A 82 14.32 10.37 -1.42
N ILE A 83 14.49 9.68 -0.32
CA ILE A 83 15.78 9.10 0.08
C ILE A 83 16.02 7.69 -0.46
N GLY A 84 14.99 6.99 -0.89
CA GLY A 84 15.10 5.65 -1.48
C GLY A 84 13.80 4.88 -1.49
N THR A 85 13.84 3.73 -2.17
CA THR A 85 12.72 2.79 -2.26
C THR A 85 13.16 1.46 -1.65
N PRO A 86 12.41 0.89 -0.69
CA PRO A 86 12.77 -0.39 -0.10
C PRO A 86 12.68 -1.53 -1.13
N ASP A 87 13.68 -2.40 -1.16
CA ASP A 87 13.62 -3.65 -1.91
C ASP A 87 13.00 -4.76 -1.04
N TYR A 88 11.78 -5.15 -1.37
CA TYR A 88 11.06 -6.23 -0.69
C TYR A 88 11.36 -7.63 -1.27
N ARG A 89 12.26 -7.72 -2.23
CA ARG A 89 12.67 -8.98 -2.90
C ARG A 89 11.46 -9.77 -3.38
N LEU A 90 10.60 -9.10 -4.14
CA LEU A 90 9.46 -9.74 -4.78
C LEU A 90 9.92 -10.51 -6.02
N GLU A 91 9.46 -11.73 -6.15
CA GLU A 91 9.69 -12.53 -7.34
C GLU A 91 9.10 -11.83 -8.57
N GLY A 92 9.86 -11.78 -9.66
CA GLY A 92 9.46 -11.10 -10.89
C GLY A 92 9.58 -9.59 -10.88
N CYS A 93 10.06 -8.97 -9.77
CA CYS A 93 10.27 -7.53 -9.69
C CYS A 93 11.76 -7.19 -9.60
N PRO A 94 12.25 -6.18 -10.33
CA PRO A 94 13.57 -5.61 -10.10
C PRO A 94 13.69 -5.03 -8.67
N PRO A 95 14.91 -4.86 -8.13
CA PRO A 95 15.11 -4.22 -6.83
C PRO A 95 14.44 -2.85 -6.75
N GLY A 96 13.70 -2.61 -5.66
CA GLY A 96 12.96 -1.35 -5.44
C GLY A 96 11.64 -1.24 -6.18
N TYR A 97 11.29 -2.23 -7.00
CA TYR A 97 9.98 -2.30 -7.67
C TYR A 97 9.04 -3.26 -6.94
N TYR A 98 7.75 -3.10 -7.18
CA TYR A 98 6.72 -4.04 -6.78
C TYR A 98 5.61 -4.09 -7.83
N GLN A 99 4.86 -5.17 -7.81
CA GLN A 99 3.66 -5.35 -8.62
C GLN A 99 2.43 -5.46 -7.71
N SER A 100 1.26 -5.21 -8.28
CA SER A 100 -0.01 -5.52 -7.63
C SER A 100 -0.55 -6.84 -8.13
N VAL A 101 -1.29 -7.52 -7.26
CA VAL A 101 -1.98 -8.78 -7.60
C VAL A 101 -3.47 -8.56 -7.60
N ILE A 102 -4.16 -9.19 -8.53
CA ILE A 102 -5.61 -9.23 -8.62
C ILE A 102 -6.07 -10.57 -8.06
N LEU A 103 -6.87 -10.52 -7.01
CA LEU A 103 -7.34 -11.67 -6.27
C LEU A 103 -8.85 -11.83 -6.40
N VAL A 104 -9.29 -13.08 -6.43
CA VAL A 104 -10.69 -13.49 -6.37
C VAL A 104 -10.83 -14.62 -5.36
N ARG A 105 -12.08 -14.94 -4.94
CA ARG A 105 -12.33 -16.13 -4.12
C ARG A 105 -11.92 -17.40 -4.86
N LEU A 106 -11.57 -18.46 -4.12
CA LEU A 106 -11.14 -19.73 -4.69
C LEU A 106 -12.16 -20.32 -5.65
N GLU A 107 -13.46 -20.24 -5.30
CA GLU A 107 -14.57 -20.74 -6.11
C GLU A 107 -14.99 -19.83 -7.28
N HIS A 108 -14.42 -18.63 -7.38
CA HIS A 108 -14.74 -17.70 -8.47
C HIS A 108 -14.27 -18.27 -9.81
N ARG A 109 -15.11 -18.17 -10.86
CA ARG A 109 -14.84 -18.79 -12.16
C ARG A 109 -13.77 -18.07 -12.99
N ALA A 110 -13.54 -16.77 -12.76
CA ALA A 110 -12.53 -16.00 -13.50
C ALA A 110 -11.12 -16.57 -13.29
N THR A 111 -10.38 -16.73 -14.36
CA THR A 111 -8.97 -17.16 -14.38
C THR A 111 -8.02 -16.07 -14.89
N SER A 112 -8.59 -14.99 -15.42
CA SER A 112 -7.87 -13.85 -16.01
C SER A 112 -8.68 -12.57 -15.87
N LEU A 113 -8.05 -11.40 -16.11
CA LEU A 113 -8.74 -10.11 -16.08
C LEU A 113 -9.92 -10.00 -17.05
N PRO A 114 -9.84 -10.49 -18.31
CA PRO A 114 -10.98 -10.47 -19.23
C PRO A 114 -12.23 -11.20 -18.74
N ASP A 115 -12.09 -12.14 -17.81
CA ASP A 115 -13.21 -12.92 -17.26
C ASP A 115 -14.01 -12.13 -16.22
N LEU A 116 -13.52 -10.97 -15.79
CA LEU A 116 -14.14 -10.13 -14.75
C LEU A 116 -15.14 -9.11 -15.33
N VAL A 117 -15.85 -9.47 -16.40
CA VAL A 117 -16.94 -8.65 -16.95
C VAL A 117 -18.04 -8.49 -15.89
N GLY A 118 -18.44 -7.24 -15.64
CA GLY A 118 -19.47 -6.91 -14.64
C GLY A 118 -18.98 -6.93 -13.21
N ALA A 119 -17.74 -7.32 -12.94
CA ALA A 119 -17.22 -7.46 -11.59
C ALA A 119 -17.16 -6.13 -10.81
N ARG A 120 -17.42 -6.23 -9.52
CA ARG A 120 -17.20 -5.16 -8.55
C ARG A 120 -15.87 -5.37 -7.84
N PHE A 121 -14.93 -4.46 -8.08
CA PHE A 121 -13.63 -4.46 -7.45
C PHE A 121 -13.65 -3.72 -6.11
N ALA A 122 -13.13 -4.36 -5.06
CA ALA A 122 -12.76 -3.67 -3.84
C ALA A 122 -11.46 -2.90 -4.06
N VAL A 123 -11.46 -1.61 -3.73
CA VAL A 123 -10.33 -0.70 -3.85
C VAL A 123 -10.17 0.06 -2.54
N ASN A 124 -8.95 0.16 -2.03
CA ASN A 124 -8.75 0.86 -0.76
C ASN A 124 -9.08 2.35 -0.86
N GLU A 125 -8.50 3.08 -1.81
CA GLU A 125 -8.74 4.52 -2.00
C GLU A 125 -8.26 4.98 -3.38
N ARG A 126 -8.77 6.12 -3.88
CA ARG A 126 -8.41 6.69 -5.19
C ARG A 126 -6.94 7.11 -5.30
N SER A 127 -6.34 7.51 -4.20
CA SER A 127 -4.93 7.89 -4.12
C SER A 127 -3.96 6.71 -4.02
N SER A 128 -4.47 5.48 -4.02
CA SER A 128 -3.63 4.28 -3.92
C SER A 128 -2.96 3.95 -5.25
N GLN A 129 -1.63 3.84 -5.24
CA GLN A 129 -0.88 3.33 -6.38
C GLN A 129 -1.24 1.87 -6.66
N SER A 130 -1.16 1.00 -5.66
CA SER A 130 -1.31 -0.44 -5.81
C SER A 130 -2.75 -0.91 -5.96
N GLY A 131 -3.67 -0.28 -5.22
CA GLY A 131 -5.07 -0.72 -5.22
C GLY A 131 -5.91 -0.10 -6.32
N TYR A 132 -5.60 1.12 -6.78
CA TYR A 132 -6.40 1.84 -7.76
C TYR A 132 -5.65 2.10 -9.07
N ALA A 133 -4.56 2.86 -9.06
CA ALA A 133 -3.89 3.26 -10.29
C ALA A 133 -3.37 2.05 -11.09
N ALA A 134 -2.71 1.11 -10.42
CA ALA A 134 -2.23 -0.12 -11.06
C ALA A 134 -3.37 -0.97 -11.64
N LEU A 135 -4.51 -1.06 -10.94
CA LEU A 135 -5.69 -1.75 -11.44
C LEU A 135 -6.26 -1.07 -12.69
N VAL A 136 -6.44 0.26 -12.66
CA VAL A 136 -6.95 1.02 -13.80
C VAL A 136 -6.05 0.83 -15.02
N MET A 137 -4.72 0.89 -14.84
CA MET A 137 -3.76 0.64 -15.91
C MET A 137 -3.87 -0.81 -16.45
N ALA A 138 -4.02 -1.80 -15.59
CA ALA A 138 -4.18 -3.19 -16.00
C ALA A 138 -5.49 -3.46 -16.76
N LEU A 139 -6.55 -2.69 -16.45
CA LEU A 139 -7.85 -2.79 -17.13
C LEU A 139 -7.91 -1.98 -18.43
N GLN A 140 -6.99 -1.03 -18.65
CA GLN A 140 -7.02 -0.14 -19.82
C GLN A 140 -7.10 -0.87 -21.16
N PRO A 141 -6.37 -1.97 -21.43
CA PRO A 141 -6.48 -2.73 -22.68
C PRO A 141 -7.87 -3.32 -22.93
N LEU A 142 -8.67 -3.50 -21.87
CA LEU A 142 -10.02 -4.07 -21.93
C LEU A 142 -11.11 -2.99 -22.07
N ALA A 143 -10.78 -1.72 -21.78
CA ALA A 143 -11.76 -0.62 -21.77
C ALA A 143 -12.43 -0.35 -23.13
N GLY A 144 -11.79 -0.74 -24.24
CA GLY A 144 -12.35 -0.64 -25.59
C GLY A 144 -13.38 -1.72 -25.94
N ARG A 145 -13.50 -2.78 -25.15
CA ARG A 145 -14.47 -3.85 -25.39
C ARG A 145 -15.88 -3.38 -24.98
N ALA A 146 -16.83 -3.52 -25.87
CA ALA A 146 -18.20 -3.06 -25.63
C ALA A 146 -18.89 -3.77 -24.45
N ASP A 147 -18.51 -5.02 -24.21
CA ASP A 147 -19.03 -5.90 -23.16
C ASP A 147 -18.28 -5.75 -21.81
N PHE A 148 -17.06 -5.18 -21.80
CA PHE A 148 -16.28 -5.10 -20.57
C PHE A 148 -16.67 -3.88 -19.75
N ARG A 149 -17.28 -4.13 -18.61
CA ARG A 149 -17.63 -3.11 -17.60
C ARG A 149 -17.24 -3.64 -16.22
N VAL A 150 -16.71 -2.77 -15.38
CA VAL A 150 -16.42 -3.05 -13.97
C VAL A 150 -16.87 -1.87 -13.11
N SER A 151 -17.08 -2.12 -11.84
CA SER A 151 -17.38 -1.07 -10.85
C SER A 151 -16.38 -1.13 -9.69
N PHE A 152 -16.24 -0.01 -8.98
CA PHE A 152 -15.31 0.10 -7.85
C PHE A 152 -16.07 0.38 -6.56
N SER A 153 -15.73 -0.38 -5.52
CA SER A 153 -16.19 -0.17 -4.14
C SER A 153 -15.00 0.30 -3.30
N PHE A 154 -15.03 1.55 -2.82
CA PHE A 154 -13.94 2.12 -2.02
C PHE A 154 -14.12 1.72 -0.56
N THR A 155 -13.15 1.00 -0.02
CA THR A 155 -13.23 0.34 1.30
C THR A 155 -12.42 1.04 2.39
N GLY A 156 -11.50 1.96 2.04
CA GLY A 156 -10.68 2.71 2.97
C GLY A 156 -9.31 2.06 3.31
N SER A 157 -9.18 0.73 3.17
CA SER A 157 -7.89 0.04 3.41
C SER A 157 -7.78 -1.28 2.66
N HIS A 158 -6.56 -1.76 2.43
CA HIS A 158 -6.34 -3.08 1.84
C HIS A 158 -6.94 -4.22 2.69
N ALA A 159 -6.90 -4.11 4.01
CA ALA A 159 -7.51 -5.09 4.91
C ALA A 159 -9.03 -5.17 4.71
N GLN A 160 -9.71 -4.02 4.62
CA GLN A 160 -11.14 -3.96 4.33
C GLN A 160 -11.48 -4.44 2.91
N SER A 161 -10.62 -4.12 1.92
CA SER A 161 -10.79 -4.64 0.56
C SER A 161 -10.69 -6.16 0.52
N LEU A 162 -9.71 -6.73 1.20
CA LEU A 162 -9.52 -8.18 1.30
C LEU A 162 -10.76 -8.84 1.93
N GLN A 163 -11.20 -8.32 3.08
CA GLN A 163 -12.39 -8.80 3.79
C GLN A 163 -13.66 -8.70 2.93
N SER A 164 -13.79 -7.66 2.13
CA SER A 164 -14.93 -7.46 1.22
C SER A 164 -15.04 -8.55 0.15
N VAL A 165 -13.91 -9.05 -0.36
CA VAL A 165 -13.90 -10.17 -1.30
C VAL A 165 -14.15 -11.49 -0.58
N MET A 166 -13.52 -11.71 0.58
CA MET A 166 -13.70 -12.95 1.37
C MET A 166 -15.15 -13.15 1.76
N ASN A 167 -15.87 -12.11 2.18
CA ASN A 167 -17.28 -12.19 2.55
C ASN A 167 -18.26 -12.08 1.36
N GLY A 168 -17.77 -12.00 0.12
CA GLY A 168 -18.60 -11.94 -1.10
C GLY A 168 -19.28 -10.60 -1.39
N THR A 169 -18.96 -9.53 -0.65
CA THR A 169 -19.52 -8.20 -0.89
C THR A 169 -19.00 -7.60 -2.21
N THR A 170 -17.77 -7.95 -2.58
CA THR A 170 -17.15 -7.64 -3.88
C THR A 170 -16.60 -8.91 -4.53
N ASP A 171 -16.31 -8.85 -5.83
CA ASP A 171 -15.91 -10.02 -6.62
C ASP A 171 -14.38 -10.18 -6.68
N ALA A 172 -13.66 -9.07 -6.73
CA ALA A 172 -12.21 -9.04 -6.86
C ALA A 172 -11.59 -7.89 -6.06
N VAL A 173 -10.29 -8.00 -5.77
CA VAL A 173 -9.49 -6.96 -5.15
C VAL A 173 -8.16 -6.84 -5.86
N CYS A 174 -7.65 -5.60 -5.94
CA CYS A 174 -6.27 -5.32 -6.34
C CYS A 174 -5.50 -4.77 -5.14
N MET A 175 -4.33 -5.34 -4.88
CA MET A 175 -3.44 -4.88 -3.81
C MET A 175 -1.99 -5.19 -4.15
N ASP A 176 -1.05 -4.51 -3.50
CA ASP A 176 0.37 -4.82 -3.68
C ASP A 176 0.73 -6.24 -3.23
N ALA A 177 1.71 -6.82 -3.91
CA ALA A 177 2.15 -8.19 -3.64
C ALA A 177 2.77 -8.38 -2.24
N ILE A 178 3.23 -7.29 -1.59
CA ILE A 178 3.74 -7.34 -0.22
C ILE A 178 2.56 -7.53 0.74
N THR A 179 1.51 -6.73 0.62
CA THR A 179 0.28 -6.89 1.41
C THR A 179 -0.29 -8.30 1.23
N TRP A 180 -0.34 -8.82 -0.02
CA TRP A 180 -0.78 -10.20 -0.27
C TRP A 180 0.11 -11.24 0.42
N ARG A 181 1.45 -11.12 0.31
CA ARG A 181 2.40 -11.98 1.00
C ARG A 181 2.17 -12.00 2.52
N LEU A 182 1.91 -10.84 3.10
CA LEU A 182 1.65 -10.71 4.53
C LEU A 182 0.29 -11.31 4.93
N ALA A 183 -0.76 -11.07 4.15
CA ALA A 183 -2.09 -11.64 4.38
C ALA A 183 -2.07 -13.17 4.31
N ARG A 184 -1.33 -13.75 3.36
CA ARG A 184 -1.10 -15.20 3.30
C ARG A 184 -0.40 -15.71 4.55
N ARG A 185 0.68 -15.06 4.93
CA ARG A 185 1.54 -15.52 6.03
C ARG A 185 0.86 -15.45 7.40
N TYR A 186 0.12 -14.38 7.66
CA TYR A 186 -0.38 -14.08 8.99
C TYR A 186 -1.89 -14.27 9.14
N GLN A 187 -2.65 -14.19 8.06
CA GLN A 187 -4.11 -14.26 8.07
C GLN A 187 -4.66 -15.50 7.34
N GLY A 188 -3.79 -16.30 6.69
CA GLY A 188 -4.21 -17.49 5.95
C GLY A 188 -5.13 -17.17 4.76
N ALA A 189 -4.98 -15.98 4.17
CA ALA A 189 -5.87 -15.49 3.12
C ALA A 189 -5.88 -16.36 1.84
N ASP A 190 -4.84 -17.15 1.60
CA ASP A 190 -4.75 -18.13 0.52
C ASP A 190 -5.66 -19.36 0.69
N ARG A 191 -6.29 -19.51 1.84
CA ARG A 191 -7.33 -20.51 2.05
C ARG A 191 -8.69 -20.12 1.47
N GLU A 192 -8.87 -18.85 1.16
CA GLU A 192 -10.13 -18.30 0.64
C GLU A 192 -9.96 -17.59 -0.69
N LEU A 193 -8.75 -17.06 -0.98
CA LEU A 193 -8.47 -16.25 -2.16
C LEU A 193 -7.31 -16.80 -2.98
N ARG A 194 -7.35 -16.53 -4.29
CA ARG A 194 -6.26 -16.84 -5.22
C ARG A 194 -5.96 -15.68 -6.16
N PRO A 195 -4.72 -15.51 -6.60
CA PRO A 195 -4.39 -14.57 -7.67
C PRO A 195 -4.84 -15.11 -9.03
N ILE A 196 -5.31 -14.20 -9.89
CA ILE A 196 -5.64 -14.48 -11.30
C ILE A 196 -4.83 -13.61 -12.27
N ALA A 197 -4.23 -12.55 -11.78
CA ALA A 197 -3.35 -11.69 -12.56
C ALA A 197 -2.40 -10.92 -11.65
N ALA A 198 -1.31 -10.43 -12.23
CA ALA A 198 -0.42 -9.44 -11.63
C ALA A 198 -0.24 -8.27 -12.61
N THR A 199 0.01 -7.08 -12.09
CA THR A 199 0.38 -5.92 -12.90
C THR A 199 1.86 -5.98 -13.29
N VAL A 200 2.27 -5.16 -14.25
CA VAL A 200 3.70 -4.89 -14.44
C VAL A 200 4.28 -4.24 -13.18
N PRO A 201 5.55 -4.49 -12.86
CA PRO A 201 6.23 -3.85 -11.76
C PRO A 201 6.34 -2.32 -11.89
#